data_27bf94c91ff388ed363603a101d10c9f
#
_entry.id   27bf94c91ff388ed363603a101d10c9f
#
_cell.length_a   1.000
_cell.length_b   1.000
_cell.length_c   1.000
_cell.angle_alpha   90.00
_cell.angle_beta   90.00
_cell.angle_gamma   90.00
#
_symmetry.space_group_name_H-M   'P 1'
#
loop_
_entity.id
_entity.type
_entity.pdbx_description
1 polymer ?
#
loop_
_entity_poly.entity_id
_entity_poly.type
_entity_poly.pdbx_seq_one_letter_code
_entity_poly.pdbx_strand_id
1 'polypeptide(L)'
;LIPAAPEFKKYLPAARNLSFNSFERSIMNGNQRADIERVASIARRFTEWKFASIITEFLSQGDILVMDGTLQTSFKNESIYLQGLERASKKQGVILSGLSKTSALFTTTGQSLLGAVNKLSEDYNIKREWYYPIAESMSKDHNVIMLAVKLNPSAERIFRYEIQRDQFKALSELQLNETLTELVKNSTDITMPGYPYGLLDVDRFARVSVNELEYYRGIILSQISKIGKLGKFARHMRANDAHNIMNMLVRK
;
A
#
# COMPACT_ATOMS: atom_id res chain seq x y z
N LEU A 1 -1.34 21.61 -9.27
CA LEU A 1 -0.65 21.05 -10.44
C LEU A 1 0.76 20.69 -10.00
N ILE A 2 0.98 19.45 -9.68
CA ILE A 2 2.31 18.89 -9.49
C ILE A 2 2.97 18.97 -10.87
N PRO A 3 4.12 19.68 -11.01
CA PRO A 3 4.77 19.76 -12.30
C PRO A 3 5.13 18.35 -12.75
N ALA A 4 4.60 17.94 -13.88
CA ALA A 4 4.89 16.66 -14.45
C ALA A 4 6.41 16.49 -14.61
N ALA A 5 6.97 15.63 -13.77
CA ALA A 5 7.96 14.72 -14.22
C ALA A 5 9.44 15.08 -14.48
N PRO A 6 10.03 16.25 -14.44
CA PRO A 6 11.49 16.30 -14.45
C PRO A 6 12.11 15.71 -13.18
N GLU A 7 11.45 15.86 -12.04
CA GLU A 7 11.93 15.33 -10.76
C GLU A 7 11.66 13.83 -10.61
N PHE A 8 10.55 13.31 -11.12
CA PHE A 8 10.27 11.88 -11.14
C PHE A 8 11.32 11.07 -11.93
N LYS A 9 11.91 11.65 -12.97
CA LYS A 9 13.00 11.01 -13.70
C LYS A 9 14.26 10.79 -12.85
N LYS A 10 14.46 11.53 -11.77
CA LYS A 10 15.56 11.30 -10.82
C LYS A 10 15.38 10.03 -9.98
N TYR A 11 14.15 9.57 -9.79
CA TYR A 11 13.84 8.37 -8.99
C TYR A 11 13.86 7.07 -9.80
N LEU A 12 13.74 7.14 -11.12
CA LEU A 12 13.79 5.98 -12.00
C LEU A 12 15.11 5.17 -11.92
N PRO A 13 16.30 5.77 -11.77
CA PRO A 13 17.54 5.00 -11.57
C PRO A 13 17.52 4.17 -10.29
N ALA A 14 16.95 4.70 -9.20
CA ALA A 14 16.80 3.96 -7.94
C ALA A 14 15.86 2.76 -8.09
N ALA A 15 14.78 2.90 -8.85
CA ALA A 15 13.86 1.82 -9.15
C ALA A 15 14.52 0.65 -9.90
N ARG A 16 15.57 0.90 -10.69
CA ARG A 16 16.34 -0.17 -11.39
C ARG A 16 17.05 -1.12 -10.43
N ASN A 17 17.37 -0.66 -9.24
CA ASN A 17 17.98 -1.49 -8.19
C ASN A 17 16.97 -2.32 -7.39
N LEU A 18 15.68 -2.18 -7.70
CA LEU A 18 14.58 -2.88 -7.05
C LEU A 18 14.15 -4.14 -7.82
N SER A 19 15.08 -4.74 -8.59
CA SER A 19 14.79 -5.98 -9.29
C SER A 19 14.71 -7.17 -8.32
N PHE A 20 13.76 -8.03 -8.56
CA PHE A 20 13.57 -9.31 -7.87
C PHE A 20 13.56 -10.45 -8.88
N ASN A 21 14.04 -11.61 -8.48
CA ASN A 21 13.87 -12.83 -9.25
C ASN A 21 13.23 -13.92 -8.39
N SER A 22 12.67 -14.94 -9.01
CA SER A 22 11.93 -16.00 -8.32
C SER A 22 12.80 -16.90 -7.42
N PHE A 23 14.11 -16.72 -7.46
CA PHE A 23 15.08 -17.46 -6.65
C PHE A 23 15.68 -16.60 -5.53
N GLU A 24 15.32 -15.32 -5.45
CA GLU A 24 15.78 -14.48 -4.35
C GLU A 24 15.27 -15.03 -3.02
N ARG A 25 16.14 -15.12 -2.01
CA ARG A 25 15.79 -15.69 -0.69
C ARG A 25 14.61 -15.00 -0.03
N SER A 26 14.44 -13.71 -0.27
CA SER A 26 13.33 -12.92 0.25
C SER A 26 11.96 -13.37 -0.30
N ILE A 27 11.95 -13.98 -1.49
CA ILE A 27 10.74 -14.48 -2.16
C ILE A 27 10.52 -15.97 -1.89
N MET A 28 11.56 -16.69 -1.44
CA MET A 28 11.47 -18.13 -1.19
C MET A 28 10.68 -18.43 0.08
N ASN A 29 9.85 -19.46 0.04
CA ASN A 29 9.15 -19.99 1.21
C ASN A 29 9.91 -21.19 1.78
N GLY A 30 10.84 -20.92 2.69
CA GLY A 30 11.79 -21.96 3.18
C GLY A 30 12.77 -22.34 2.07
N ASN A 31 12.89 -23.65 1.80
CA ASN A 31 13.69 -24.19 0.71
C ASN A 31 12.87 -24.38 -0.59
N GLN A 32 11.58 -24.08 -0.56
CA GLN A 32 10.70 -24.21 -1.71
C GLN A 32 10.61 -22.87 -2.45
N ARG A 33 10.47 -22.96 -3.76
CA ARG A 33 10.21 -21.83 -4.62
C ARG A 33 8.87 -21.18 -4.24
N ALA A 34 8.81 -19.86 -4.20
CA ALA A 34 7.55 -19.16 -4.01
C ALA A 34 6.53 -19.58 -5.09
N ASP A 35 5.28 -19.61 -4.68
CA ASP A 35 4.18 -19.84 -5.61
C ASP A 35 4.25 -18.83 -6.76
N ILE A 36 4.31 -19.34 -7.99
CA ILE A 36 4.49 -18.49 -9.19
C ILE A 36 3.39 -17.45 -9.30
N GLU A 37 2.16 -17.78 -8.91
CA GLU A 37 1.02 -16.87 -8.93
C GLU A 37 1.19 -15.69 -7.95
N ARG A 38 1.95 -15.89 -6.88
CA ARG A 38 2.20 -14.88 -5.84
C ARG A 38 3.46 -14.06 -6.06
N VAL A 39 4.37 -14.50 -6.94
CA VAL A 39 5.66 -13.83 -7.17
C VAL A 39 5.47 -12.35 -7.54
N ALA A 40 4.52 -12.03 -8.41
CA ALA A 40 4.24 -10.67 -8.81
C ALA A 40 3.74 -9.82 -7.62
N SER A 41 2.82 -10.34 -6.81
CA SER A 41 2.30 -9.64 -5.61
C SER A 41 3.38 -9.44 -4.55
N ILE A 42 4.24 -10.45 -4.33
CA ILE A 42 5.37 -10.37 -3.41
C ILE A 42 6.38 -9.31 -3.89
N ALA A 43 6.75 -9.37 -5.18
CA ALA A 43 7.69 -8.42 -5.76
C ALA A 43 7.17 -6.98 -5.69
N ARG A 44 5.89 -6.76 -6.01
CA ARG A 44 5.22 -5.47 -5.87
C ARG A 44 5.32 -4.96 -4.44
N ARG A 45 4.92 -5.77 -3.46
CA ARG A 45 4.90 -5.38 -2.05
C ARG A 45 6.30 -5.07 -1.51
N PHE A 46 7.30 -5.89 -1.84
CA PHE A 46 8.69 -5.63 -1.43
C PHE A 46 9.26 -4.40 -2.10
N THR A 47 8.87 -4.13 -3.35
CA THR A 47 9.26 -2.92 -4.08
C THR A 47 8.67 -1.67 -3.42
N GLU A 48 7.40 -1.71 -3.01
CA GLU A 48 6.75 -0.62 -2.27
C GLU A 48 7.55 -0.25 -1.01
N TRP A 49 7.91 -1.24 -0.17
CA TRP A 49 8.69 -0.99 1.04
C TRP A 49 10.10 -0.47 0.75
N LYS A 50 10.80 -1.05 -0.23
CA LYS A 50 12.14 -0.58 -0.62
C LYS A 50 12.10 0.84 -1.17
N PHE A 51 11.14 1.13 -2.03
CA PHE A 51 10.98 2.45 -2.61
C PHE A 51 10.63 3.49 -1.55
N ALA A 52 9.70 3.17 -0.65
CA ALA A 52 9.37 4.02 0.49
C ALA A 52 10.61 4.34 1.36
N SER A 53 11.48 3.34 1.60
CA SER A 53 12.73 3.55 2.33
C SER A 53 13.69 4.52 1.62
N ILE A 54 13.72 4.49 0.28
CA ILE A 54 14.53 5.44 -0.51
C ILE A 54 13.91 6.84 -0.44
N ILE A 55 12.58 6.94 -0.56
CA ILE A 55 11.88 8.23 -0.49
C ILE A 55 12.09 8.91 0.86
N THR A 56 12.16 8.15 1.97
CA THR A 56 12.45 8.73 3.29
C THR A 56 13.75 9.53 3.34
N GLU A 57 14.75 9.21 2.50
CA GLU A 57 16.01 9.95 2.45
C GLU A 57 15.85 11.40 1.92
N PHE A 58 14.74 11.68 1.23
CA PHE A 58 14.42 13.00 0.67
C PHE A 58 13.41 13.77 1.51
N LEU A 59 12.90 13.16 2.58
CA LEU A 59 11.94 13.78 3.49
C LEU A 59 12.68 14.44 4.66
N SER A 60 12.04 15.44 5.25
CA SER A 60 12.52 16.18 6.40
C SER A 60 11.92 15.67 7.71
N GLN A 61 12.53 16.05 8.82
CA GLN A 61 11.97 15.78 10.13
C GLN A 61 10.57 16.38 10.28
N GLY A 62 9.61 15.58 10.70
CA GLY A 62 8.21 15.96 10.84
C GLY A 62 7.36 15.70 9.61
N ASP A 63 7.96 15.39 8.46
CA ASP A 63 7.18 14.95 7.30
C ASP A 63 6.47 13.61 7.57
N ILE A 64 5.37 13.40 6.85
CA ILE A 64 4.53 12.21 7.00
C ILE A 64 4.64 11.37 5.73
N LEU A 65 5.09 10.13 5.87
CA LEU A 65 5.04 9.13 4.80
C LEU A 65 3.81 8.24 5.00
N VAL A 66 2.85 8.35 4.09
CA VAL A 66 1.62 7.56 4.13
C VAL A 66 1.67 6.46 3.09
N MET A 67 1.63 5.19 3.53
CA MET A 67 1.52 4.04 2.64
C MET A 67 0.05 3.79 2.26
N ASP A 68 -0.21 3.41 1.00
CA ASP A 68 -1.55 2.97 0.58
C ASP A 68 -1.81 1.56 1.12
N GLY A 69 -2.51 1.49 2.24
CA GLY A 69 -2.84 0.25 2.93
C GLY A 69 -2.30 0.19 4.36
N THR A 70 -2.19 -1.02 4.89
CA THR A 70 -1.72 -1.27 6.26
C THR A 70 -0.21 -1.43 6.33
N LEU A 71 0.37 -1.14 7.49
CA LEU A 71 1.76 -1.44 7.82
C LEU A 71 1.96 -2.90 8.28
N GLN A 72 1.03 -3.77 7.93
CA GLN A 72 1.11 -5.21 8.23
C GLN A 72 1.85 -5.95 7.13
N THR A 73 2.75 -6.85 7.51
CA THR A 73 3.40 -7.78 6.59
C THR A 73 2.56 -9.04 6.40
N SER A 74 2.50 -9.55 5.18
CA SER A 74 1.67 -10.70 4.79
C SER A 74 2.50 -11.85 4.19
N PHE A 75 3.71 -11.55 3.76
CA PHE A 75 4.58 -12.52 3.11
C PHE A 75 5.78 -12.86 3.98
N LYS A 76 6.29 -14.07 3.83
CA LYS A 76 7.52 -14.47 4.49
C LYS A 76 8.68 -13.54 4.08
N ASN A 77 9.49 -13.15 5.06
CA ASN A 77 10.60 -12.21 4.92
C ASN A 77 10.22 -10.76 4.55
N GLU A 78 8.95 -10.43 4.40
CA GLU A 78 8.50 -9.05 4.16
C GLU A 78 8.88 -8.11 5.30
N SER A 79 8.85 -8.61 6.54
CA SER A 79 9.21 -7.85 7.74
C SER A 79 10.63 -7.26 7.69
N ILE A 80 11.55 -7.84 6.93
CA ILE A 80 12.91 -7.30 6.75
C ILE A 80 12.85 -5.94 6.04
N TYR A 81 12.01 -5.82 5.04
CA TYR A 81 11.83 -4.59 4.26
C TYR A 81 11.08 -3.51 5.06
N LEU A 82 10.02 -3.91 5.78
CA LEU A 82 9.29 -3.00 6.66
C LEU A 82 10.20 -2.45 7.76
N GLN A 83 10.99 -3.31 8.44
CA GLN A 83 11.96 -2.87 9.44
C GLN A 83 13.05 -1.96 8.86
N GLY A 84 13.41 -2.15 7.59
CA GLY A 84 14.29 -1.23 6.85
C GLY A 84 13.68 0.16 6.75
N LEU A 85 12.41 0.24 6.34
CA LEU A 85 11.65 1.48 6.26
C LEU A 85 11.45 2.14 7.62
N GLU A 86 11.09 1.36 8.67
CA GLU A 86 10.94 1.87 10.04
C GLU A 86 12.23 2.52 10.55
N ARG A 87 13.39 1.87 10.29
CA ARG A 87 14.70 2.44 10.66
C ARG A 87 15.01 3.72 9.88
N ALA A 88 14.74 3.74 8.58
CA ALA A 88 14.95 4.92 7.73
C ALA A 88 14.07 6.09 8.20
N SER A 89 12.79 5.84 8.43
CA SER A 89 11.83 6.86 8.91
C SER A 89 12.22 7.40 10.28
N LYS A 90 12.62 6.51 11.22
CA LYS A 90 13.09 6.91 12.55
C LYS A 90 14.36 7.77 12.48
N LYS A 91 15.30 7.38 11.62
CA LYS A 91 16.58 8.11 11.44
C LYS A 91 16.34 9.54 10.93
N GLN A 92 15.39 9.71 10.01
CA GLN A 92 15.05 11.00 9.42
C GLN A 92 14.02 11.81 10.22
N GLY A 93 13.42 11.21 11.26
CA GLY A 93 12.34 11.84 12.01
C GLY A 93 11.04 11.96 11.21
N VAL A 94 10.85 11.11 10.19
CA VAL A 94 9.65 11.04 9.36
C VAL A 94 8.61 10.15 10.03
N ILE A 95 7.36 10.59 10.07
CA ILE A 95 6.24 9.82 10.64
C ILE A 95 5.81 8.77 9.62
N LEU A 96 6.05 7.49 9.92
CA LEU A 96 5.61 6.37 9.10
C LEU A 96 4.19 5.98 9.44
N SER A 97 3.32 6.02 8.45
CA SER A 97 1.90 5.72 8.60
C SER A 97 1.34 4.93 7.42
N GLY A 98 0.16 4.38 7.58
CA GLY A 98 -0.59 3.70 6.53
C GLY A 98 -2.07 4.05 6.59
N LEU A 99 -2.71 4.22 5.43
CA LEU A 99 -4.14 4.47 5.34
C LEU A 99 -4.81 3.37 4.52
N SER A 100 -5.68 2.60 5.15
CA SER A 100 -6.35 1.48 4.51
C SER A 100 -7.79 1.82 4.11
N LYS A 101 -8.11 1.57 2.84
CA LYS A 101 -9.46 1.71 2.26
C LYS A 101 -10.46 0.69 2.84
N THR A 102 -9.93 -0.44 3.32
CA THR A 102 -10.72 -1.54 3.87
C THR A 102 -10.15 -2.02 5.19
N SER A 103 -11.00 -2.54 6.06
CA SER A 103 -10.58 -3.11 7.34
C SER A 103 -11.34 -4.41 7.59
N ALA A 104 -10.60 -5.45 7.95
CA ALA A 104 -11.14 -6.73 8.40
C ALA A 104 -11.21 -6.83 9.93
N LEU A 105 -11.28 -5.71 10.63
CA LEU A 105 -11.47 -5.66 12.07
C LEU A 105 -12.95 -5.79 12.41
N PHE A 106 -13.26 -6.70 13.31
CA PHE A 106 -14.62 -6.96 13.77
C PHE A 106 -14.73 -6.76 15.28
N THR A 107 -15.92 -6.38 15.72
CA THR A 107 -16.30 -6.41 17.13
C THR A 107 -16.46 -7.86 17.61
N THR A 108 -16.54 -8.06 18.90
CA THR A 108 -16.85 -9.38 19.51
C THR A 108 -18.19 -9.95 19.07
N THR A 109 -19.09 -9.09 18.56
CA THR A 109 -20.40 -9.46 18.02
C THR A 109 -20.39 -9.72 16.52
N GLY A 110 -19.21 -9.65 15.85
CA GLY A 110 -19.06 -9.91 14.43
C GLY A 110 -19.39 -8.75 13.49
N GLN A 111 -19.65 -7.55 14.02
CA GLN A 111 -19.87 -6.36 13.22
C GLN A 111 -18.57 -5.71 12.80
N SER A 112 -18.56 -5.00 11.67
CA SER A 112 -17.40 -4.18 11.27
C SER A 112 -17.05 -3.18 12.38
N LEU A 113 -15.80 -3.21 12.86
CA LEU A 113 -15.35 -2.30 13.91
C LEU A 113 -15.40 -0.84 13.45
N LEU A 114 -14.98 -0.56 12.22
CA LEU A 114 -15.11 0.80 11.66
C LEU A 114 -16.57 1.22 11.55
N GLY A 115 -17.46 0.33 11.10
CA GLY A 115 -18.90 0.60 11.05
C GLY A 115 -19.50 0.93 12.42
N ALA A 116 -19.10 0.19 13.46
CA ALA A 116 -19.55 0.46 14.83
C ALA A 116 -19.07 1.83 15.34
N VAL A 117 -17.81 2.18 15.09
CA VAL A 117 -17.25 3.49 15.48
C VAL A 117 -17.91 4.63 14.69
N ASN A 118 -18.19 4.45 13.39
CA ASN A 118 -18.91 5.45 12.61
C ASN A 118 -20.32 5.69 13.17
N LYS A 119 -21.03 4.60 13.48
CA LYS A 119 -22.35 4.70 14.11
C LYS A 119 -22.31 5.45 15.44
N LEU A 120 -21.33 5.18 16.28
CA LEU A 120 -21.13 5.97 17.51
C LEU A 120 -20.96 7.46 17.23
N SER A 121 -20.17 7.83 16.21
CA SER A 121 -19.99 9.23 15.84
C SER A 121 -21.30 9.91 15.39
N GLU A 122 -22.17 9.16 14.73
CA GLU A 122 -23.51 9.61 14.32
C GLU A 122 -24.44 9.77 15.54
N ASP A 123 -24.46 8.78 16.44
CA ASP A 123 -25.28 8.80 17.66
C ASP A 123 -24.87 9.97 18.58
N TYR A 124 -23.59 10.34 18.63
CA TYR A 124 -23.08 11.53 19.33
C TYR A 124 -23.16 12.82 18.51
N ASN A 125 -23.72 12.77 17.29
CA ASN A 125 -23.88 13.92 16.39
C ASN A 125 -22.57 14.68 16.09
N ILE A 126 -21.47 13.97 15.92
CA ILE A 126 -20.18 14.55 15.59
C ILE A 126 -20.15 14.94 14.11
N LYS A 127 -20.24 16.24 13.80
CA LYS A 127 -20.33 16.78 12.42
C LYS A 127 -19.02 17.39 11.89
N ARG A 128 -17.89 17.03 12.49
CA ARG A 128 -16.56 17.50 12.07
C ARG A 128 -15.63 16.32 11.83
N GLU A 129 -14.43 16.57 11.38
CA GLU A 129 -13.35 15.60 11.31
C GLU A 129 -13.04 15.07 12.72
N TRP A 130 -12.72 13.79 12.80
CA TRP A 130 -12.40 13.15 14.06
C TRP A 130 -11.49 11.92 13.87
N TYR A 131 -10.82 11.53 14.92
CA TYR A 131 -10.16 10.26 15.03
C TYR A 131 -10.53 9.56 16.33
N TYR A 132 -10.42 8.24 16.34
CA TYR A 132 -10.66 7.42 17.51
C TYR A 132 -9.68 6.25 17.52
N PRO A 133 -8.87 6.07 18.59
CA PRO A 133 -7.98 4.90 18.75
C PRO A 133 -8.83 3.63 18.89
N ILE A 134 -8.57 2.62 18.04
CA ILE A 134 -9.37 1.40 18.00
C ILE A 134 -8.61 0.15 18.43
N ALA A 135 -7.30 0.08 18.19
CA ALA A 135 -6.50 -1.07 18.56
C ALA A 135 -5.00 -0.73 18.58
N GLU A 136 -4.26 -1.55 19.29
CA GLU A 136 -2.79 -1.59 19.29
C GLU A 136 -2.35 -2.99 18.84
N SER A 137 -1.35 -3.06 17.98
CA SER A 137 -0.67 -4.31 17.63
C SER A 137 0.80 -4.21 17.98
N MET A 138 1.34 -5.29 18.57
CA MET A 138 2.74 -5.36 19.02
C MET A 138 3.47 -6.58 18.43
N SER A 139 2.98 -7.10 17.32
CA SER A 139 3.63 -8.23 16.67
C SER A 139 4.81 -7.78 15.81
N LYS A 140 5.73 -8.71 15.53
CA LYS A 140 6.86 -8.46 14.62
C LYS A 140 6.40 -8.10 13.21
N ASP A 141 5.25 -8.61 12.81
CA ASP A 141 4.69 -8.43 11.47
C ASP A 141 3.70 -7.25 11.40
N HIS A 142 3.38 -6.66 12.55
CA HIS A 142 2.46 -5.53 12.64
C HIS A 142 2.66 -4.81 13.98
N ASN A 143 3.42 -3.73 13.98
CA ASN A 143 3.75 -2.95 15.19
C ASN A 143 3.23 -1.52 15.06
N VAL A 144 1.94 -1.31 15.35
CA VAL A 144 1.22 -0.06 15.09
C VAL A 144 0.18 0.26 16.15
N ILE A 145 -0.18 1.54 16.21
CA ILE A 145 -1.46 2.01 16.77
C ILE A 145 -2.41 2.25 15.62
N MET A 146 -3.62 1.72 15.75
CA MET A 146 -4.69 1.82 14.76
C MET A 146 -5.72 2.84 15.20
N LEU A 147 -6.06 3.74 14.29
CA LEU A 147 -7.07 4.77 14.50
C LEU A 147 -8.19 4.58 13.46
N ALA A 148 -9.42 4.75 13.88
CA ALA A 148 -10.50 5.09 12.96
C ALA A 148 -10.45 6.59 12.71
N VAL A 149 -10.48 7.02 11.45
CA VAL A 149 -10.40 8.44 11.09
C VAL A 149 -11.51 8.83 10.14
N LYS A 150 -12.15 9.97 10.38
CA LYS A 150 -13.04 10.66 9.46
C LYS A 150 -12.35 11.97 9.07
N LEU A 151 -11.80 12.01 7.87
CA LEU A 151 -10.94 13.13 7.41
C LEU A 151 -11.73 14.20 6.64
N ASN A 152 -13.03 14.02 6.46
CA ASN A 152 -13.91 15.01 5.88
C ASN A 152 -15.32 14.85 6.46
N PRO A 153 -15.99 15.92 6.91
CA PRO A 153 -17.34 15.83 7.48
C PRO A 153 -18.38 15.27 6.52
N SER A 154 -18.23 15.59 5.22
CA SER A 154 -19.13 15.14 4.15
C SER A 154 -18.83 13.72 3.67
N ALA A 155 -17.77 13.06 4.18
CA ALA A 155 -17.45 11.70 3.79
C ALA A 155 -18.45 10.72 4.40
N GLU A 156 -18.98 9.82 3.58
CA GLU A 156 -19.78 8.68 4.04
C GLU A 156 -18.91 7.61 4.72
N ARG A 157 -17.63 7.55 4.34
CA ARG A 157 -16.68 6.52 4.77
C ARG A 157 -15.70 7.06 5.79
N ILE A 158 -15.34 6.18 6.70
CA ILE A 158 -14.21 6.35 7.60
C ILE A 158 -13.12 5.33 7.23
N PHE A 159 -11.89 5.64 7.58
CA PHE A 159 -10.74 4.85 7.20
C PHE A 159 -9.99 4.33 8.42
N ARG A 160 -9.26 3.25 8.25
CA ARG A 160 -8.28 2.77 9.22
C ARG A 160 -6.95 3.44 8.92
N TYR A 161 -6.48 4.25 9.85
CA TYR A 161 -5.18 4.89 9.82
C TYR A 161 -4.26 4.23 10.84
N GLU A 162 -3.05 3.96 10.45
CA GLU A 162 -2.04 3.32 11.27
C GLU A 162 -0.82 4.21 11.38
N ILE A 163 -0.27 4.33 12.57
CA ILE A 163 1.04 4.94 12.81
C ILE A 163 1.92 3.89 13.48
N GLN A 164 3.19 3.84 13.07
CA GLN A 164 4.18 2.98 13.72
C GLN A 164 4.17 3.24 15.23
N ARG A 165 4.08 2.18 16.04
CA ARG A 165 3.74 2.24 17.45
C ARG A 165 4.68 3.12 18.27
N ASP A 166 5.99 2.96 18.09
CA ASP A 166 6.97 3.69 18.88
C ASP A 166 6.96 5.18 18.51
N GLN A 167 6.74 5.50 17.23
CA GLN A 167 6.56 6.88 16.78
C GLN A 167 5.28 7.48 17.37
N PHE A 168 4.15 6.76 17.31
CA PHE A 168 2.89 7.25 17.91
C PHE A 168 3.06 7.58 19.39
N LYS A 169 3.75 6.72 20.16
CA LYS A 169 4.00 6.95 21.60
C LYS A 169 4.97 8.10 21.89
N ALA A 170 5.79 8.46 20.93
CA ALA A 170 6.70 9.60 21.02
C ALA A 170 6.06 10.93 20.61
N LEU A 171 4.94 10.90 19.85
CA LEU A 171 4.21 12.10 19.48
C LEU A 171 3.49 12.70 20.69
N SER A 172 3.60 14.00 20.84
CA SER A 172 2.69 14.77 21.70
C SER A 172 1.29 14.83 21.07
N GLU A 173 0.28 15.15 21.86
CA GLU A 173 -1.07 15.35 21.36
C GLU A 173 -1.13 16.45 20.27
N LEU A 174 -0.35 17.51 20.43
CA LEU A 174 -0.24 18.57 19.43
C LEU A 174 0.30 18.04 18.11
N GLN A 175 1.40 17.31 18.13
CA GLN A 175 2.02 16.73 16.93
C GLN A 175 1.09 15.70 16.25
N LEU A 176 0.36 14.90 17.01
CA LEU A 176 -0.64 13.99 16.44
C LEU A 176 -1.77 14.77 15.74
N ASN A 177 -2.26 15.84 16.37
CA ASN A 177 -3.28 16.71 15.79
C ASN A 177 -2.78 17.41 14.52
N GLU A 178 -1.54 17.88 14.49
CA GLU A 178 -0.90 18.46 13.29
C GLU A 178 -0.82 17.42 12.18
N THR A 179 -0.34 16.20 12.49
CA THR A 179 -0.27 15.07 11.53
C THR A 179 -1.63 14.77 10.90
N LEU A 180 -2.67 14.67 11.71
CA LEU A 180 -4.03 14.40 11.23
C LEU A 180 -4.62 15.61 10.48
N THR A 181 -4.29 16.83 10.87
CA THR A 181 -4.70 18.04 10.15
C THR A 181 -4.13 18.10 8.74
N GLU A 182 -2.88 17.68 8.54
CA GLU A 182 -2.30 17.58 7.19
C GLU A 182 -3.04 16.55 6.33
N LEU A 183 -3.45 15.41 6.90
CA LEU A 183 -4.29 14.45 6.17
C LEU A 183 -5.67 15.05 5.82
N VAL A 184 -6.30 15.76 6.73
CA VAL A 184 -7.59 16.44 6.51
C VAL A 184 -7.49 17.45 5.36
N LYS A 185 -6.46 18.28 5.34
CA LYS A 185 -6.20 19.26 4.26
C LYS A 185 -6.08 18.59 2.89
N ASN A 186 -5.50 17.41 2.84
CA ASN A 186 -5.33 16.63 1.63
C ASN A 186 -6.54 15.75 1.27
N SER A 187 -7.60 15.73 2.08
CA SER A 187 -8.77 14.83 1.94
C SER A 187 -10.04 15.55 1.51
N THR A 188 -9.90 16.61 0.72
CA THR A 188 -11.01 17.47 0.26
C THR A 188 -11.44 17.21 -1.19
N ASP A 189 -10.86 16.21 -1.86
CA ASP A 189 -11.21 15.87 -3.24
C ASP A 189 -12.69 15.45 -3.36
N ILE A 190 -13.39 16.02 -4.35
CA ILE A 190 -14.83 15.82 -4.56
C ILE A 190 -15.13 14.39 -5.01
N THR A 191 -14.19 13.73 -5.70
CA THR A 191 -14.40 12.38 -6.24
C THR A 191 -14.35 11.31 -5.16
N MET A 192 -13.62 11.57 -4.07
CA MET A 192 -13.52 10.67 -2.91
C MET A 192 -13.29 11.48 -1.62
N PRO A 193 -14.32 12.18 -1.12
CA PRO A 193 -14.20 12.98 0.09
C PRO A 193 -13.71 12.15 1.27
N GLY A 194 -12.75 12.68 2.01
CA GLY A 194 -12.16 12.02 3.17
C GLY A 194 -11.01 11.06 2.86
N TYR A 195 -10.64 10.88 1.59
CA TYR A 195 -9.46 10.14 1.21
C TYR A 195 -8.36 11.08 0.68
N PRO A 196 -7.10 10.96 1.16
CA PRO A 196 -6.04 11.89 0.75
C PRO A 196 -5.79 11.86 -0.76
N TYR A 197 -5.78 13.03 -1.38
CA TYR A 197 -5.61 13.22 -2.82
C TYR A 197 -4.32 12.57 -3.35
N GLY A 198 -3.21 12.71 -2.60
CA GLY A 198 -1.93 12.10 -2.99
C GLY A 198 -2.01 10.58 -3.15
N LEU A 199 -2.79 9.89 -2.31
CA LEU A 199 -3.01 8.45 -2.44
C LEU A 199 -3.91 8.11 -3.64
N LEU A 200 -4.88 8.96 -3.99
CA LEU A 200 -5.68 8.80 -5.21
C LEU A 200 -4.81 8.91 -6.46
N ASP A 201 -3.92 9.90 -6.49
CA ASP A 201 -3.01 10.10 -7.61
C ASP A 201 -2.02 8.96 -7.75
N VAL A 202 -1.43 8.50 -6.65
CA VAL A 202 -0.53 7.32 -6.68
C VAL A 202 -1.24 6.10 -7.27
N ASP A 203 -2.49 5.84 -6.88
CA ASP A 203 -3.30 4.74 -7.44
C ASP A 203 -3.52 4.90 -8.96
N ARG A 204 -3.80 6.13 -9.40
CA ARG A 204 -3.96 6.45 -10.83
C ARG A 204 -2.67 6.26 -11.63
N PHE A 205 -1.54 6.75 -11.10
CA PHE A 205 -0.24 6.64 -11.75
C PHE A 205 0.34 5.21 -11.74
N ALA A 206 0.04 4.43 -10.71
CA ALA A 206 0.48 3.04 -10.61
C ALA A 206 -0.32 2.09 -11.49
N ARG A 207 -1.48 2.53 -11.99
CA ARG A 207 -2.36 1.71 -12.82
C ARG A 207 -1.77 1.53 -14.22
N VAL A 208 -1.45 0.29 -14.57
CA VAL A 208 -1.02 -0.08 -15.92
C VAL A 208 -2.25 -0.13 -16.84
N SER A 209 -2.24 0.62 -17.93
CA SER A 209 -3.30 0.59 -18.93
C SER A 209 -3.25 -0.69 -19.77
N VAL A 210 -4.38 -1.05 -20.40
CA VAL A 210 -4.44 -2.21 -21.30
C VAL A 210 -3.43 -2.08 -22.44
N ASN A 211 -3.25 -0.88 -22.98
CA ASN A 211 -2.29 -0.62 -24.06
C ASN A 211 -0.84 -0.82 -23.61
N GLU A 212 -0.49 -0.37 -22.40
CA GLU A 212 0.84 -0.61 -21.83
C GLU A 212 1.07 -2.09 -21.57
N LEU A 213 0.05 -2.80 -21.05
CA LEU A 213 0.14 -4.24 -20.81
C LEU A 213 0.43 -4.99 -22.13
N GLU A 214 -0.29 -4.70 -23.20
CA GLU A 214 -0.07 -5.31 -24.52
C GLU A 214 1.31 -4.92 -25.11
N TYR A 215 1.76 -3.70 -24.90
CA TYR A 215 3.10 -3.27 -25.30
C TYR A 215 4.20 -4.10 -24.61
N TYR A 216 4.15 -4.21 -23.27
CA TYR A 216 5.11 -5.02 -22.52
C TYR A 216 5.03 -6.51 -22.85
N ARG A 217 3.80 -7.01 -23.07
CA ARG A 217 3.60 -8.39 -23.54
C ARG A 217 4.29 -8.63 -24.89
N GLY A 218 4.19 -7.69 -25.82
CA GLY A 218 4.90 -7.74 -27.10
C GLY A 218 6.42 -7.78 -26.96
N ILE A 219 6.98 -6.94 -26.09
CA ILE A 219 8.43 -6.94 -25.79
C ILE A 219 8.87 -8.30 -25.22
N ILE A 220 8.15 -8.83 -24.23
CA ILE A 220 8.49 -10.11 -23.60
C ILE A 220 8.43 -11.24 -24.63
N LEU A 221 7.37 -11.31 -25.44
CA LEU A 221 7.23 -12.31 -26.49
C LEU A 221 8.36 -12.23 -27.52
N SER A 222 8.75 -11.02 -27.94
CA SER A 222 9.88 -10.80 -28.86
C SER A 222 11.19 -11.31 -28.27
N GLN A 223 11.47 -11.04 -27.02
CA GLN A 223 12.68 -11.54 -26.35
C GLN A 223 12.67 -13.06 -26.21
N ILE A 224 11.55 -13.66 -25.81
CA ILE A 224 11.39 -15.12 -25.70
C ILE A 224 11.57 -15.78 -27.06
N SER A 225 11.09 -15.16 -28.14
CA SER A 225 11.28 -15.65 -29.51
C SER A 225 12.75 -15.72 -29.88
N LYS A 226 13.54 -14.66 -29.55
CA LYS A 226 14.99 -14.61 -29.84
C LYS A 226 15.76 -15.75 -29.15
N ILE A 227 15.34 -16.23 -28.00
CA ILE A 227 15.99 -17.35 -27.29
C ILE A 227 15.39 -18.73 -27.66
N GLY A 228 14.58 -18.81 -28.72
CA GLY A 228 14.04 -20.05 -29.25
C GLY A 228 13.04 -20.80 -28.33
N LYS A 229 12.55 -20.15 -27.28
CA LYS A 229 11.64 -20.76 -26.28
C LYS A 229 10.15 -20.40 -26.47
N LEU A 230 9.83 -19.68 -27.56
CA LEU A 230 8.47 -19.18 -27.81
C LEU A 230 7.41 -20.29 -27.84
N GLY A 231 7.71 -21.43 -28.46
CA GLY A 231 6.73 -22.53 -28.57
C GLY A 231 6.39 -23.19 -27.23
N LYS A 232 7.35 -23.26 -26.28
CA LYS A 232 7.07 -23.74 -24.91
C LYS A 232 6.25 -22.72 -24.13
N PHE A 233 6.63 -21.45 -24.21
CA PHE A 233 5.93 -20.35 -23.52
C PHE A 233 4.50 -20.17 -24.03
N ALA A 234 4.28 -20.20 -25.36
CA ALA A 234 2.97 -20.08 -25.97
C ALA A 234 2.01 -21.20 -25.52
N ARG A 235 2.51 -22.43 -25.30
CA ARG A 235 1.69 -23.51 -24.76
C ARG A 235 1.22 -23.25 -23.34
N HIS A 236 2.08 -22.72 -22.48
CA HIS A 236 1.71 -22.36 -21.11
C HIS A 236 0.72 -21.19 -21.07
N MET A 237 0.92 -20.19 -21.93
CA MET A 237 0.00 -19.04 -22.04
C MET A 237 -1.40 -19.48 -22.49
N ARG A 238 -1.49 -20.36 -23.51
CA ARG A 238 -2.78 -20.89 -23.98
C ARG A 238 -3.53 -21.69 -22.92
N ALA A 239 -2.82 -22.46 -22.10
CA ALA A 239 -3.43 -23.20 -21.01
C ALA A 239 -4.05 -22.27 -19.95
N ASN A 240 -3.36 -21.18 -19.60
CA ASN A 240 -3.87 -20.17 -18.67
C ASN A 240 -5.05 -19.38 -19.27
N ASP A 241 -5.00 -19.03 -20.55
CA ASP A 241 -6.09 -18.34 -21.24
C ASP A 241 -7.37 -19.19 -21.26
N ALA A 242 -7.26 -20.49 -21.50
CA ALA A 242 -8.41 -21.40 -21.45
C ALA A 242 -9.04 -21.46 -20.06
N HIS A 243 -8.23 -21.47 -19.00
CA HIS A 243 -8.72 -21.44 -17.62
C HIS A 243 -9.43 -20.11 -17.29
N ASN A 244 -8.87 -18.99 -17.72
CA ASN A 244 -9.47 -17.68 -17.53
C ASN A 244 -10.80 -17.54 -18.29
N ILE A 245 -10.89 -18.05 -19.51
CA ILE A 245 -12.13 -18.07 -20.32
C ILE A 245 -13.19 -18.94 -19.62
N MET A 246 -12.83 -20.11 -19.09
CA MET A 246 -13.78 -20.95 -18.36
C MET A 246 -14.27 -20.26 -17.09
N ASN A 247 -13.41 -19.60 -16.34
CA ASN A 247 -13.79 -18.84 -15.14
C ASN A 247 -14.72 -17.66 -15.45
N MET A 248 -14.59 -17.02 -16.61
CA MET A 248 -15.51 -15.95 -17.06
C MET A 248 -16.89 -16.51 -17.46
N LEU A 249 -16.95 -17.73 -18.02
CA LEU A 249 -18.21 -18.36 -18.39
C LEU A 249 -19.03 -18.87 -17.20
N VAL A 250 -18.36 -19.23 -16.09
CA VAL A 250 -19.01 -19.72 -14.85
C VAL A 250 -19.54 -18.54 -13.99
N ARG A 251 -19.10 -17.30 -14.23
CA ARG A 251 -19.53 -16.11 -13.46
C ARG A 251 -20.70 -15.34 -14.10
N LYS A 252 -21.36 -15.89 -15.09
CA LYS A 252 -22.65 -15.45 -15.61
C LYS A 252 -23.76 -16.34 -15.06
#